data_16720e2e1dcffeb0060890a1c1dcd17d
#
_entry.id   16720e2e1dcffeb0060890a1c1dcd17d
#
_cell.length_a   1.000
_cell.length_b   1.000
_cell.length_c   1.000
_cell.angle_alpha   90.00
_cell.angle_beta   90.00
_cell.angle_gamma   90.00
#
_symmetry.space_group_name_H-M   'P 1'
#
loop_
_entity.id
_entity.type
_entity.pdbx_description
1 polymer ?
#
loop_
_entity_poly.entity_id
_entity_poly.type
_entity_poly.pdbx_seq_one_letter_code
_entity_poly.pdbx_strand_id
1 'polypeptide(L)'
;VVRVVDGEVMPVRRARGYAPQPLPLPALDGAPSCVLACGPQQKATIALTREDANSEATCFVSQHIGDVENGETFDAWNAARTRLEDLFDLAPAALACDVHPSYLSGQWAREQARKCNLPLVEVQHHHAHIASVMAEAIAAGQLATDARVLGIAFDGTGAGTDGTIWGGEFLVVSLGGFERAAHLRTWA
;
A
#
# COMPACT_ATOMS: atom_id res chain seq x y z
N VAL A 1 15.71 -6.33 -7.43
CA VAL A 1 16.41 -7.22 -6.49
C VAL A 1 15.45 -8.34 -6.13
N VAL A 2 15.92 -9.57 -6.27
CA VAL A 2 15.17 -10.78 -5.90
C VAL A 2 15.97 -11.64 -4.92
N ARG A 3 15.29 -12.46 -4.16
CA ARG A 3 15.84 -13.60 -3.41
C ARG A 3 15.25 -14.88 -3.95
N VAL A 4 15.96 -15.98 -3.82
CA VAL A 4 15.42 -17.32 -4.05
C VAL A 4 15.24 -17.96 -2.67
N VAL A 5 14.02 -18.37 -2.35
CA VAL A 5 13.65 -19.03 -1.10
C VAL A 5 12.92 -20.30 -1.48
N ASP A 6 13.42 -21.45 -1.04
CA ASP A 6 12.86 -22.79 -1.33
C ASP A 6 12.64 -23.07 -2.83
N GLY A 7 13.52 -22.50 -3.69
CA GLY A 7 13.43 -22.63 -5.14
C GLY A 7 12.54 -21.60 -5.84
N GLU A 8 11.78 -20.81 -5.11
CA GLU A 8 10.89 -19.78 -5.63
C GLU A 8 11.54 -18.39 -5.66
N VAL A 9 11.28 -17.63 -6.70
CA VAL A 9 11.79 -16.25 -6.86
C VAL A 9 10.90 -15.27 -6.14
N MET A 10 11.43 -14.65 -5.10
CA MET A 10 10.76 -13.63 -4.31
C MET A 10 11.32 -12.23 -4.65
N PRO A 11 10.53 -11.32 -5.26
CA PRO A 11 10.94 -9.93 -5.47
C PRO A 11 11.02 -9.16 -4.15
N VAL A 12 12.20 -8.61 -3.83
CA VAL A 12 12.42 -7.72 -2.67
C VAL A 12 12.19 -6.25 -3.07
N ARG A 13 12.62 -5.89 -4.28
CA ARG A 13 12.37 -4.57 -4.88
C ARG A 13 12.03 -4.77 -6.33
N ARG A 14 10.88 -4.23 -6.74
CA ARG A 14 10.41 -4.32 -8.11
C ARG A 14 11.12 -3.27 -8.98
N ALA A 15 11.63 -3.70 -10.11
CA ALA A 15 12.20 -2.85 -11.16
C ALA A 15 12.31 -3.65 -12.46
N ARG A 16 12.48 -2.95 -13.58
CA ARG A 16 12.67 -3.56 -14.90
C ARG A 16 11.52 -4.53 -15.22
N GLY A 17 11.78 -5.78 -15.60
CA GLY A 17 10.75 -6.75 -15.96
C GLY A 17 9.75 -7.13 -14.86
N TYR A 18 10.03 -6.79 -13.58
CA TYR A 18 9.11 -7.02 -12.47
C TYR A 18 8.16 -5.85 -12.19
N ALA A 19 8.37 -4.71 -12.81
CA ALA A 19 7.51 -3.55 -12.67
C ALA A 19 7.17 -3.01 -14.06
N PRO A 20 5.92 -2.73 -14.35
CA PRO A 20 4.72 -2.85 -13.51
C PRO A 20 3.93 -4.16 -13.77
N GLN A 21 4.56 -5.30 -13.61
CA GLN A 21 3.88 -6.60 -13.78
C GLN A 21 2.62 -6.66 -12.90
N PRO A 22 1.46 -7.05 -13.47
CA PRO A 22 0.21 -7.11 -12.73
C PRO A 22 0.25 -8.14 -11.60
N LEU A 23 -0.40 -7.81 -10.50
CA LEU A 23 -0.60 -8.67 -9.35
C LEU A 23 -2.10 -8.89 -9.16
N PRO A 24 -2.57 -10.13 -8.95
CA PRO A 24 -3.95 -10.37 -8.60
C PRO A 24 -4.28 -9.78 -7.23
N LEU A 25 -5.46 -9.20 -7.11
CA LEU A 25 -6.04 -8.79 -5.84
C LEU A 25 -7.36 -9.53 -5.60
N PRO A 26 -7.75 -9.72 -4.33
CA PRO A 26 -9.10 -10.18 -4.05
C PRO A 26 -10.12 -9.15 -4.55
N ALA A 27 -11.18 -9.64 -5.18
CA ALA A 27 -12.34 -8.81 -5.48
C ALA A 27 -13.06 -8.45 -4.17
N LEU A 28 -13.43 -7.19 -4.01
CA LEU A 28 -14.12 -6.69 -2.83
C LEU A 28 -15.38 -5.94 -3.28
N ASP A 29 -16.52 -6.36 -2.79
CA ASP A 29 -17.80 -5.73 -3.11
C ASP A 29 -17.81 -4.23 -2.76
N GLY A 30 -18.19 -3.42 -3.72
CA GLY A 30 -18.26 -1.96 -3.56
C GLY A 30 -16.92 -1.24 -3.54
N ALA A 31 -15.83 -1.91 -3.88
CA ALA A 31 -14.53 -1.26 -4.06
C ALA A 31 -14.58 -0.26 -5.23
N PRO A 32 -13.87 0.88 -5.16
CA PRO A 32 -13.72 1.76 -6.30
C PRO A 32 -13.03 1.07 -7.47
N SER A 33 -13.47 1.32 -8.70
CA SER A 33 -12.94 0.72 -9.92
C SER A 33 -11.42 0.92 -10.12
N CYS A 34 -10.91 2.01 -9.56
CA CYS A 34 -9.48 2.35 -9.60
C CYS A 34 -9.08 3.10 -8.33
N VAL A 35 -8.11 2.57 -7.60
CA VAL A 35 -7.52 3.19 -6.41
C VAL A 35 -6.06 3.47 -6.67
N LEU A 36 -5.62 4.70 -6.40
CA LEU A 36 -4.22 5.06 -6.35
C LEU A 36 -3.73 5.05 -4.89
N ALA A 37 -2.85 4.14 -4.55
CA ALA A 37 -2.15 4.11 -3.26
C ALA A 37 -0.78 4.79 -3.39
N CYS A 38 -0.60 5.86 -2.62
CA CYS A 38 0.51 6.81 -2.77
C CYS A 38 1.82 6.35 -2.09
N GLY A 39 1.76 5.28 -1.29
CA GLY A 39 2.91 4.76 -0.55
C GLY A 39 3.39 5.68 0.59
N PRO A 40 4.28 5.16 1.44
CA PRO A 40 4.92 5.93 2.51
C PRO A 40 6.08 6.77 1.98
N GLN A 41 6.82 7.45 2.88
CA GLN A 41 7.98 8.26 2.51
C GLN A 41 9.18 7.40 2.12
N GLN A 42 9.53 6.41 2.96
CA GLN A 42 10.73 5.59 2.74
C GLN A 42 10.45 4.42 1.79
N LYS A 43 11.44 4.15 0.91
CA LYS A 43 11.37 3.04 -0.06
C LYS A 43 10.07 3.04 -0.86
N ALA A 44 9.60 4.23 -1.19
CA ALA A 44 8.29 4.44 -1.79
C ALA A 44 8.11 3.66 -3.09
N THR A 45 6.93 3.12 -3.23
CA THR A 45 6.33 2.64 -4.47
C THR A 45 4.92 3.20 -4.56
N ILE A 46 4.36 3.21 -5.74
CA ILE A 46 2.97 3.58 -6.00
C ILE A 46 2.25 2.32 -6.45
N ALA A 47 1.02 2.15 -6.01
CA ALA A 47 0.16 1.09 -6.51
C ALA A 47 -1.10 1.69 -7.14
N LEU A 48 -1.47 1.17 -8.31
CA LEU A 48 -2.69 1.55 -9.01
C LEU A 48 -3.51 0.29 -9.24
N THR A 49 -4.79 0.31 -8.85
CA THR A 49 -5.67 -0.84 -9.05
C THR A 49 -6.55 -0.67 -10.26
N ARG A 50 -7.01 -1.78 -10.82
CA ARG A 50 -8.03 -1.86 -11.83
C ARG A 50 -8.96 -3.01 -11.51
N GLU A 51 -10.26 -2.74 -11.52
CA GLU A 51 -11.29 -3.76 -11.58
C GLU A 51 -11.76 -3.91 -13.03
N ASP A 52 -11.82 -5.13 -13.54
CA ASP A 52 -12.31 -5.39 -14.88
C ASP A 52 -13.84 -5.67 -14.89
N ALA A 53 -14.39 -5.88 -16.09
CA ALA A 53 -15.82 -6.14 -16.26
C ALA A 53 -16.30 -7.47 -15.63
N ASN A 54 -15.39 -8.37 -15.26
CA ASN A 54 -15.68 -9.63 -14.57
C ASN A 54 -15.51 -9.53 -13.07
N SER A 55 -15.28 -8.31 -12.53
CA SER A 55 -14.96 -8.05 -11.14
C SER A 55 -13.65 -8.69 -10.67
N GLU A 56 -12.72 -8.97 -11.60
CA GLU A 56 -11.36 -9.34 -11.24
C GLU A 56 -10.55 -8.08 -10.92
N ALA A 57 -9.93 -8.07 -9.76
CA ALA A 57 -9.13 -6.94 -9.33
C ALA A 57 -7.63 -7.20 -9.59
N THR A 58 -6.96 -6.20 -10.14
CA THR A 58 -5.53 -6.24 -10.47
C THR A 58 -4.82 -5.02 -9.90
N CYS A 59 -3.63 -5.22 -9.37
CA CYS A 59 -2.76 -4.15 -8.88
C CYS A 59 -1.51 -4.02 -9.74
N PHE A 60 -1.17 -2.80 -10.13
CA PHE A 60 0.07 -2.45 -10.80
C PHE A 60 0.94 -1.66 -9.82
N VAL A 61 2.06 -2.25 -9.42
CA VAL A 61 3.02 -1.59 -8.51
C VAL A 61 4.16 -0.99 -9.32
N SER A 62 4.47 0.27 -9.09
CA SER A 62 5.58 0.97 -9.73
C SER A 62 6.93 0.32 -9.41
N GLN A 63 7.96 0.71 -10.14
CA GLN A 63 9.32 0.47 -9.70
C GLN A 63 9.58 1.12 -8.34
N HIS A 64 10.57 0.61 -7.63
CA HIS A 64 11.07 1.25 -6.42
C HIS A 64 11.59 2.67 -6.74
N ILE A 65 11.01 3.67 -6.09
CA ILE A 65 11.32 5.09 -6.31
C ILE A 65 12.43 5.52 -5.34
N GLY A 66 12.36 5.09 -4.10
CA GLY A 66 13.27 5.47 -3.02
C GLY A 66 12.60 6.35 -1.99
N ASP A 67 13.38 7.13 -1.27
CA ASP A 67 12.90 7.93 -0.15
C ASP A 67 12.44 9.31 -0.66
N VAL A 68 11.13 9.59 -0.49
CA VAL A 68 10.47 10.81 -0.98
C VAL A 68 10.57 11.90 0.08
N GLU A 69 11.77 12.48 0.25
CA GLU A 69 12.10 13.41 1.33
C GLU A 69 12.29 14.86 0.86
N ASN A 70 12.43 15.07 -0.44
CA ASN A 70 12.72 16.40 -1.00
C ASN A 70 12.02 16.59 -2.36
N GLY A 71 12.15 17.79 -2.92
CA GLY A 71 11.50 18.15 -4.18
C GLY A 71 11.87 17.25 -5.36
N GLU A 72 13.14 16.89 -5.50
CA GLU A 72 13.63 16.07 -6.64
C GLU A 72 13.04 14.66 -6.58
N THR A 73 13.05 14.04 -5.40
CA THR A 73 12.46 12.69 -5.21
C THR A 73 10.93 12.72 -5.29
N PHE A 74 10.31 13.81 -4.88
CA PHE A 74 8.88 14.02 -5.06
C PHE A 74 8.51 14.20 -6.54
N ASP A 75 9.32 14.92 -7.32
CA ASP A 75 9.12 15.05 -8.77
C ASP A 75 9.27 13.69 -9.47
N ALA A 76 10.25 12.87 -9.06
CA ALA A 76 10.39 11.50 -9.53
C ALA A 76 9.19 10.62 -9.19
N TRP A 77 8.64 10.79 -7.98
CA TRP A 77 7.41 10.12 -7.55
C TRP A 77 6.22 10.54 -8.41
N ASN A 78 6.03 11.83 -8.66
CA ASN A 78 4.98 12.36 -9.54
C ASN A 78 5.11 11.82 -10.97
N ALA A 79 6.33 11.82 -11.51
CA ALA A 79 6.58 11.29 -12.84
C ALA A 79 6.27 9.78 -12.94
N ALA A 80 6.58 9.01 -11.89
CA ALA A 80 6.25 7.59 -11.82
C ALA A 80 4.73 7.35 -11.76
N ARG A 81 4.02 8.18 -11.00
CA ARG A 81 2.55 8.15 -10.90
C ARG A 81 1.90 8.43 -12.26
N THR A 82 2.22 9.57 -12.88
CA THR A 82 1.67 9.94 -14.19
C THR A 82 1.95 8.86 -15.24
N ARG A 83 3.19 8.34 -15.26
CA ARG A 83 3.53 7.27 -16.20
C ARG A 83 2.72 6.00 -15.97
N LEU A 84 2.40 5.66 -14.72
CA LEU A 84 1.59 4.48 -14.41
C LEU A 84 0.13 4.68 -14.85
N GLU A 85 -0.43 5.86 -14.61
CA GLU A 85 -1.77 6.24 -15.05
C GLU A 85 -1.88 6.21 -16.58
N ASP A 86 -0.93 6.84 -17.27
CA ASP A 86 -0.88 6.90 -18.74
C ASP A 86 -0.69 5.51 -19.37
N LEU A 87 0.19 4.68 -18.79
CA LEU A 87 0.51 3.35 -19.33
C LEU A 87 -0.69 2.41 -19.36
N PHE A 88 -1.55 2.52 -18.37
CA PHE A 88 -2.72 1.65 -18.22
C PHE A 88 -4.04 2.33 -18.58
N ASP A 89 -4.00 3.61 -18.99
CA ASP A 89 -5.18 4.44 -19.27
C ASP A 89 -6.18 4.42 -18.10
N LEU A 90 -5.66 4.67 -16.88
CA LEU A 90 -6.44 4.61 -15.65
C LEU A 90 -6.47 5.96 -14.96
N ALA A 91 -7.66 6.39 -14.56
CA ALA A 91 -7.88 7.54 -13.71
C ALA A 91 -8.37 7.08 -12.32
N PRO A 92 -7.71 7.48 -11.23
CA PRO A 92 -8.11 7.10 -9.89
C PRO A 92 -9.53 7.59 -9.55
N ALA A 93 -10.37 6.68 -9.07
CA ALA A 93 -11.69 6.96 -8.50
C ALA A 93 -11.61 7.16 -6.97
N ALA A 94 -10.53 6.73 -6.34
CA ALA A 94 -10.22 6.95 -4.93
C ALA A 94 -8.71 7.00 -4.70
N LEU A 95 -8.30 7.59 -3.58
CA LEU A 95 -6.92 7.69 -3.16
C LEU A 95 -6.71 6.98 -1.82
N ALA A 96 -5.52 6.39 -1.64
CA ALA A 96 -5.08 5.86 -0.36
C ALA A 96 -3.68 6.39 -0.01
N CYS A 97 -3.45 6.72 1.26
CA CYS A 97 -2.14 7.16 1.72
C CYS A 97 -1.88 6.75 3.17
N ASP A 98 -0.64 6.88 3.61
CA ASP A 98 -0.26 6.69 5.01
C ASP A 98 -0.89 7.78 5.89
N VAL A 99 -1.27 7.42 7.12
CA VAL A 99 -1.79 8.38 8.13
C VAL A 99 -0.76 9.42 8.57
N HIS A 100 0.53 9.19 8.28
CA HIS A 100 1.60 10.11 8.69
C HIS A 100 1.41 11.51 8.07
N PRO A 101 1.34 12.58 8.89
CA PRO A 101 0.95 13.90 8.40
C PRO A 101 1.99 14.58 7.52
N SER A 102 3.27 14.24 7.69
CA SER A 102 4.38 14.94 7.03
C SER A 102 4.85 14.31 5.73
N TYR A 103 4.36 13.12 5.36
CA TYR A 103 4.80 12.48 4.12
C TYR A 103 4.32 13.27 2.91
N LEU A 104 5.24 13.62 1.99
CA LEU A 104 4.93 14.42 0.79
C LEU A 104 3.89 13.74 -0.10
N SER A 105 3.98 12.41 -0.26
CA SER A 105 2.99 11.61 -0.98
C SER A 105 1.59 11.70 -0.34
N GLY A 106 1.52 11.66 1.00
CA GLY A 106 0.27 11.81 1.76
C GLY A 106 -0.31 13.21 1.68
N GLN A 107 0.53 14.25 1.76
CA GLN A 107 0.10 15.63 1.59
C GLN A 107 -0.49 15.86 0.20
N TRP A 108 0.17 15.34 -0.83
CA TRP A 108 -0.34 15.38 -2.20
C TRP A 108 -1.69 14.66 -2.31
N ALA A 109 -1.83 13.46 -1.75
CA ALA A 109 -3.06 12.70 -1.80
C ALA A 109 -4.24 13.46 -1.14
N ARG A 110 -4.01 14.06 0.03
CA ARG A 110 -5.00 14.88 0.73
C ARG A 110 -5.41 16.11 -0.07
N GLU A 111 -4.45 16.75 -0.74
CA GLU A 111 -4.72 17.90 -1.60
C GLU A 111 -5.51 17.50 -2.84
N GLN A 112 -5.12 16.43 -3.54
CA GLN A 112 -5.82 15.95 -4.72
C GLN A 112 -7.24 15.46 -4.41
N ALA A 113 -7.41 14.72 -3.30
CA ALA A 113 -8.72 14.28 -2.86
C ALA A 113 -9.69 15.47 -2.70
N ARG A 114 -9.22 16.57 -2.09
CA ARG A 114 -10.01 17.80 -1.94
C ARG A 114 -10.28 18.50 -3.26
N LYS A 115 -9.26 18.63 -4.12
CA LYS A 115 -9.38 19.31 -5.43
C LYS A 115 -10.34 18.62 -6.38
N CYS A 116 -10.26 17.28 -6.42
CA CYS A 116 -11.02 16.46 -7.36
C CYS A 116 -12.28 15.84 -6.74
N ASN A 117 -12.57 16.14 -5.48
CA ASN A 117 -13.66 15.54 -4.69
C ASN A 117 -13.65 14.01 -4.73
N LEU A 118 -12.46 13.41 -4.55
CA LEU A 118 -12.27 11.97 -4.51
C LEU A 118 -12.29 11.45 -3.07
N PRO A 119 -12.82 10.26 -2.84
CA PRO A 119 -12.64 9.53 -1.59
C PRO A 119 -11.16 9.37 -1.26
N LEU A 120 -10.80 9.57 0.01
CA LEU A 120 -9.45 9.34 0.52
C LEU A 120 -9.51 8.37 1.71
N VAL A 121 -8.69 7.33 1.65
CA VAL A 121 -8.49 6.40 2.76
C VAL A 121 -7.09 6.60 3.33
N GLU A 122 -7.02 6.96 4.60
CA GLU A 122 -5.77 7.04 5.34
C GLU A 122 -5.54 5.72 6.07
N VAL A 123 -4.43 5.07 5.79
CA VAL A 123 -4.13 3.71 6.25
C VAL A 123 -2.97 3.76 7.25
N GLN A 124 -3.15 3.13 8.40
CA GLN A 124 -2.08 2.97 9.38
C GLN A 124 -1.00 2.02 8.82
N HIS A 125 0.27 2.40 8.99
CA HIS A 125 1.42 1.77 8.35
C HIS A 125 1.51 0.25 8.57
N HIS A 126 1.45 -0.19 9.83
CA HIS A 126 1.55 -1.61 10.17
C HIS A 126 0.32 -2.41 9.72
N HIS A 127 -0.88 -1.78 9.70
CA HIS A 127 -2.06 -2.37 9.10
C HIS A 127 -1.85 -2.61 7.60
N ALA A 128 -1.28 -1.64 6.88
CA ALA A 128 -0.99 -1.78 5.45
C ALA A 128 -0.03 -2.95 5.16
N HIS A 129 1.02 -3.13 5.98
CA HIS A 129 1.92 -4.28 5.87
C HIS A 129 1.19 -5.61 6.01
N ILE A 130 0.36 -5.75 7.03
CA ILE A 130 -0.38 -7.01 7.26
C ILE A 130 -1.44 -7.22 6.19
N ALA A 131 -2.19 -6.17 5.82
CA ALA A 131 -3.21 -6.24 4.77
C ALA A 131 -2.63 -6.65 3.41
N SER A 132 -1.41 -6.24 3.07
CA SER A 132 -0.75 -6.65 1.83
C SER A 132 -0.48 -8.16 1.80
N VAL A 133 -0.02 -8.74 2.89
CA VAL A 133 0.18 -10.20 3.02
C VAL A 133 -1.15 -10.95 2.98
N MET A 134 -2.18 -10.41 3.65
CA MET A 134 -3.54 -10.97 3.58
C MET A 134 -4.07 -10.97 2.14
N ALA A 135 -3.90 -9.88 1.41
CA ALA A 135 -4.36 -9.78 0.02
C ALA A 135 -3.70 -10.84 -0.88
N GLU A 136 -2.40 -11.09 -0.73
CA GLU A 136 -1.71 -12.17 -1.44
C GLU A 136 -2.26 -13.55 -1.06
N ALA A 137 -2.47 -13.81 0.23
CA ALA A 137 -3.00 -15.09 0.72
C ALA A 137 -4.45 -15.33 0.25
N ILE A 138 -5.28 -14.28 0.20
CA ILE A 138 -6.66 -14.36 -0.31
C ILE A 138 -6.64 -14.63 -1.81
N ALA A 139 -5.83 -13.89 -2.58
CA ALA A 139 -5.71 -14.10 -4.02
C ALA A 139 -5.19 -15.51 -4.36
N ALA A 140 -4.37 -16.11 -3.50
CA ALA A 140 -3.93 -17.49 -3.61
C ALA A 140 -4.95 -18.54 -3.10
N GLY A 141 -6.12 -18.14 -2.62
CA GLY A 141 -7.14 -19.02 -2.06
C GLY A 141 -6.77 -19.66 -0.72
N GLN A 142 -5.78 -19.11 -0.02
CA GLN A 142 -5.30 -19.60 1.28
C GLN A 142 -6.02 -18.97 2.46
N LEU A 143 -6.70 -17.84 2.24
CA LEU A 143 -7.41 -17.08 3.26
C LEU A 143 -8.76 -16.59 2.70
N ALA A 144 -9.78 -16.53 3.53
CA ALA A 144 -11.08 -15.95 3.16
C ALA A 144 -11.03 -14.41 3.22
N THR A 145 -11.85 -13.73 2.43
CA THR A 145 -11.90 -12.25 2.36
C THR A 145 -12.35 -11.60 3.66
N ASP A 146 -13.15 -12.30 4.45
CA ASP A 146 -13.67 -11.87 5.76
C ASP A 146 -12.80 -12.34 6.94
N ALA A 147 -11.67 -12.98 6.66
CA ALA A 147 -10.80 -13.51 7.70
C ALA A 147 -10.27 -12.43 8.64
N ARG A 148 -10.09 -12.80 9.89
CA ARG A 148 -9.32 -12.05 10.89
C ARG A 148 -8.05 -12.82 11.23
N VAL A 149 -6.92 -12.15 11.21
CA VAL A 149 -5.61 -12.73 11.48
C VAL A 149 -4.90 -12.01 12.63
N LEU A 150 -4.01 -12.70 13.32
CA LEU A 150 -3.03 -12.04 14.17
C LEU A 150 -1.83 -11.66 13.30
N GLY A 151 -1.73 -10.38 13.02
CA GLY A 151 -0.59 -9.80 12.29
C GLY A 151 0.51 -9.39 13.25
N ILE A 152 1.75 -9.71 12.89
CA ILE A 152 2.94 -9.31 13.62
C ILE A 152 3.77 -8.45 12.67
N ALA A 153 3.96 -7.18 13.03
CA ALA A 153 4.72 -6.22 12.24
C ALA A 153 5.92 -5.72 13.06
N PHE A 154 7.12 -6.13 12.67
CA PHE A 154 8.37 -5.62 13.23
C PHE A 154 8.96 -4.60 12.28
N ASP A 155 8.40 -3.40 12.31
CA ASP A 155 8.86 -2.27 11.56
C ASP A 155 9.55 -1.26 12.50
N GLY A 156 10.46 -0.46 11.96
CA GLY A 156 11.23 0.47 12.76
C GLY A 156 10.40 1.62 13.30
N THR A 157 9.54 2.19 12.46
CA THR A 157 8.70 3.36 12.81
C THR A 157 7.48 3.46 11.93
N GLY A 158 6.32 3.76 12.54
CA GLY A 158 5.09 4.12 11.85
C GLY A 158 4.27 5.07 12.72
N ALA A 159 3.48 5.94 12.12
CA ALA A 159 2.57 6.81 12.87
C ALA A 159 1.47 5.97 13.52
N GLY A 160 1.40 6.00 14.84
CA GLY A 160 0.33 5.38 15.60
C GLY A 160 -0.96 6.21 15.56
N THR A 161 -2.10 5.54 15.71
CA THR A 161 -3.41 6.21 15.82
C THR A 161 -3.61 6.94 17.15
N ASP A 162 -2.74 6.68 18.11
CA ASP A 162 -2.69 7.29 19.45
C ASP A 162 -1.72 8.49 19.53
N GLY A 163 -1.16 8.91 18.39
CA GLY A 163 -0.19 10.00 18.31
C GLY A 163 1.23 9.62 18.76
N THR A 164 1.49 8.33 19.00
CA THR A 164 2.82 7.81 19.31
C THR A 164 3.48 7.19 18.09
N ILE A 165 4.77 6.89 18.19
CA ILE A 165 5.50 6.12 17.19
C ILE A 165 5.32 4.64 17.52
N TRP A 166 4.82 3.88 16.55
CA TRP A 166 4.68 2.43 16.63
C TRP A 166 5.88 1.74 15.94
N GLY A 167 6.20 0.51 16.38
CA GLY A 167 7.33 -0.24 15.83
C GLY A 167 7.08 -1.74 15.81
N GLY A 168 7.16 -2.41 16.94
CA GLY A 168 6.92 -3.86 17.05
C GLY A 168 5.50 -4.16 17.51
N GLU A 169 4.59 -4.41 16.57
CA GLU A 169 3.15 -4.43 16.82
C GLU A 169 2.55 -5.83 16.62
N PHE A 170 1.57 -6.14 17.47
CA PHE A 170 0.71 -7.32 17.37
C PHE A 170 -0.72 -6.82 17.16
N LEU A 171 -1.25 -7.00 15.97
CA LEU A 171 -2.54 -6.49 15.55
C LEU A 171 -3.50 -7.63 15.20
N VAL A 172 -4.74 -7.56 15.65
CA VAL A 172 -5.82 -8.39 15.12
C VAL A 172 -6.40 -7.66 13.92
N VAL A 173 -6.20 -8.20 12.71
CA VAL A 173 -6.42 -7.49 11.45
C VAL A 173 -7.46 -8.18 10.59
N SER A 174 -8.32 -7.40 9.97
CA SER A 174 -9.08 -7.72 8.76
C SER A 174 -8.65 -6.76 7.64
N LEU A 175 -9.10 -6.98 6.40
CA LEU A 175 -8.84 -6.03 5.30
C LEU A 175 -9.39 -4.63 5.60
N GLY A 176 -10.54 -4.55 6.27
CA GLY A 176 -11.22 -3.28 6.57
C GLY A 176 -10.79 -2.57 7.85
N GLY A 177 -9.91 -3.17 8.66
CA GLY A 177 -9.50 -2.54 9.92
C GLY A 177 -8.67 -3.42 10.84
N PHE A 178 -8.27 -2.87 11.96
CA PHE A 178 -7.43 -3.56 12.93
C PHE A 178 -7.72 -3.15 14.37
N GLU A 179 -7.29 -4.00 15.29
CA GLU A 179 -7.25 -3.76 16.74
C GLU A 179 -5.83 -4.02 17.24
N ARG A 180 -5.24 -3.08 17.97
CA ARG A 180 -3.92 -3.26 18.58
C ARG A 180 -4.02 -4.17 19.79
N ALA A 181 -3.58 -5.42 19.67
CA ALA A 181 -3.64 -6.42 20.74
C ALA A 181 -2.47 -6.29 21.73
N ALA A 182 -1.27 -6.02 21.24
CA ALA A 182 -0.08 -5.85 22.04
C ALA A 182 1.01 -5.11 21.24
N HIS A 183 2.07 -4.69 21.92
CA HIS A 183 3.27 -4.14 21.30
C HIS A 183 4.52 -4.46 22.13
N LEU A 184 5.67 -4.39 21.49
CA LEU A 184 6.95 -4.45 22.22
C LEU A 184 7.09 -3.23 23.12
N ARG A 185 7.75 -3.42 24.26
CA ARG A 185 8.01 -2.33 25.20
C ARG A 185 8.81 -1.22 24.51
N THR A 186 8.30 0.00 24.60
CA THR A 186 9.01 1.18 24.12
C THR A 186 10.26 1.44 24.96
N TRP A 187 11.31 1.91 24.31
CA TRP A 187 12.50 2.42 25.01
C TRP A 187 12.19 3.82 25.55
N ALA A 188 12.65 4.07 26.76
CA ALA A 188 12.58 5.39 27.36
C ALA A 188 13.82 6.21 26.99
#